data_ed12d5f4ac67df095844c05a4e9d0da1
#
_entry.id   ed12d5f4ac67df095844c05a4e9d0da1
#
_cell.length_a   1.000
_cell.length_b   1.000
_cell.length_c   1.000
_cell.angle_alpha   90.00
_cell.angle_beta   90.00
_cell.angle_gamma   90.00
#
_symmetry.space_group_name_H-M   'P 1'
#
loop_
_entity.id
_entity.type
_entity.pdbx_description
1 polymer ?
#
loop_
_entity_poly.entity_id
_entity_poly.type
_entity_poly.pdbx_seq_one_letter_code
_entity_poly.pdbx_strand_id
1 'polypeptide(L)'
;AKVFYGKKVKNENTGDPVYTQNQQSGLLPKSVTNTEKKIVAIYPTTDDEYKFIGSEWDGYVPEDQVDEIKELATALKDKDFLLVVKMHPNQANTAENVLERYLDLEKKYINVVVESPLSKKDTYALMHKADFVINFASTIGVEACYARKIVIQIGDTTFSKMNIAYKVISG
;
A
#
# COMPACT_ATOMS: atom_id res chain seq x y z
N ALA A 1 17.52 13.02 -1.52
CA ALA A 1 16.60 12.07 -0.83
C ALA A 1 16.04 12.65 0.47
N LYS A 2 16.87 13.00 1.47
CA LYS A 2 16.39 13.48 2.81
C LYS A 2 15.46 14.70 2.72
N VAL A 3 15.81 15.71 1.92
CA VAL A 3 15.01 16.94 1.75
C VAL A 3 13.69 16.61 1.03
N PHE A 4 13.76 15.83 -0.03
CA PHE A 4 12.58 15.40 -0.82
C PHE A 4 11.58 14.62 0.04
N TYR A 5 12.06 13.59 0.72
CA TYR A 5 11.22 12.77 1.61
C TYR A 5 10.64 13.61 2.77
N GLY A 6 11.45 14.48 3.39
CA GLY A 6 10.98 15.38 4.44
C GLY A 6 9.87 16.32 3.99
N LYS A 7 9.91 16.81 2.75
CA LYS A 7 8.84 17.61 2.14
C LYS A 7 7.57 16.79 1.89
N LYS A 8 7.69 15.58 1.32
CA LYS A 8 6.53 14.70 1.07
C LYS A 8 5.77 14.38 2.36
N VAL A 9 6.47 14.00 3.42
CA VAL A 9 5.86 13.70 4.73
C VAL A 9 5.11 14.90 5.31
N LYS A 10 5.56 16.12 5.01
CA LYS A 10 4.91 17.37 5.44
C LYS A 10 3.86 17.90 4.46
N ASN A 11 3.55 17.18 3.39
CA ASN A 11 2.69 17.63 2.30
C ASN A 11 3.19 18.92 1.61
N GLU A 12 4.50 19.17 1.65
CA GLU A 12 5.11 20.30 0.94
C GLU A 12 5.31 19.95 -0.54
N ASN A 13 5.28 20.99 -1.39
CA ASN A 13 5.45 20.81 -2.83
C ASN A 13 6.86 20.26 -3.15
N THR A 14 6.89 19.11 -3.81
CA THR A 14 8.11 18.41 -4.28
C THR A 14 8.27 18.43 -5.79
N GLY A 15 7.32 19.02 -6.52
CA GLY A 15 7.22 18.93 -7.98
C GLY A 15 6.43 17.71 -8.47
N ASP A 16 6.20 16.72 -7.61
CA ASP A 16 5.37 15.55 -7.91
C ASP A 16 3.92 15.78 -7.47
N PRO A 17 2.96 15.02 -8.03
CA PRO A 17 1.59 15.01 -7.52
C PRO A 17 1.58 14.67 -6.03
N VAL A 18 0.90 15.50 -5.23
CA VAL A 18 0.75 15.27 -3.79
C VAL A 18 -0.60 14.62 -3.54
N TYR A 19 -0.61 13.32 -3.29
CA TYR A 19 -1.83 12.53 -3.06
C TYR A 19 -2.32 12.58 -1.61
N THR A 20 -1.58 13.21 -0.71
CA THR A 20 -1.86 13.22 0.74
C THR A 20 -2.47 14.52 1.24
N GLN A 21 -2.77 15.49 0.35
CA GLN A 21 -3.28 16.83 0.72
C GLN A 21 -4.56 16.81 1.58
N ASN A 22 -5.43 15.82 1.36
CA ASN A 22 -6.69 15.68 2.10
C ASN A 22 -6.56 14.83 3.36
N GLN A 23 -5.35 14.33 3.66
CA GLN A 23 -5.10 13.50 4.83
C GLN A 23 -4.77 14.38 6.05
N GLN A 24 -5.16 13.91 7.22
CA GLN A 24 -4.86 14.57 8.48
C GLN A 24 -3.58 13.97 9.07
N SER A 25 -2.56 14.79 9.20
CA SER A 25 -1.24 14.39 9.72
C SER A 25 -1.35 13.62 11.05
N GLY A 26 -0.71 12.47 11.13
CA GLY A 26 -0.69 11.60 12.30
C GLY A 26 -1.97 10.79 12.54
N LEU A 27 -3.04 10.99 11.75
CA LEU A 27 -4.31 10.29 11.96
C LEU A 27 -4.21 8.84 11.49
N LEU A 28 -4.31 7.90 12.42
CA LEU A 28 -4.32 6.45 12.17
C LEU A 28 -5.74 5.85 12.27
N PRO A 29 -5.98 4.69 11.64
CA PRO A 29 -7.18 3.89 11.92
C PRO A 29 -7.25 3.50 13.40
N LYS A 30 -8.45 3.50 13.99
CA LYS A 30 -8.65 3.06 15.39
C LYS A 30 -8.19 1.62 15.62
N SER A 31 -8.38 0.75 14.64
CA SER A 31 -7.91 -0.63 14.65
C SER A 31 -6.39 -0.74 14.79
N VAL A 32 -5.63 0.23 14.25
CA VAL A 32 -4.16 0.28 14.34
C VAL A 32 -3.70 0.81 15.70
N THR A 33 -4.43 1.77 16.28
CA THR A 33 -4.07 2.36 17.58
C THR A 33 -4.44 1.48 18.76
N ASN A 34 -5.43 0.59 18.59
CA ASN A 34 -6.03 -0.20 19.67
C ASN A 34 -5.68 -1.70 19.55
N THR A 35 -4.58 -2.06 18.92
CA THR A 35 -4.17 -3.45 18.76
C THR A 35 -2.73 -3.68 19.23
N GLU A 36 -2.50 -4.88 19.79
CA GLU A 36 -1.16 -5.42 20.06
C GLU A 36 -0.62 -6.26 18.89
N LYS A 37 -1.44 -6.50 17.86
CA LYS A 37 -1.03 -7.26 16.68
C LYS A 37 0.06 -6.53 15.90
N LYS A 38 0.90 -7.29 15.21
CA LYS A 38 1.84 -6.73 14.23
C LYS A 38 1.08 -6.15 13.04
N ILE A 39 1.45 -4.95 12.63
CA ILE A 39 0.80 -4.21 11.56
C ILE A 39 1.51 -4.50 10.24
N VAL A 40 0.75 -4.95 9.25
CA VAL A 40 1.18 -5.06 7.86
C VAL A 40 0.43 -3.99 7.06
N ALA A 41 1.12 -2.92 6.67
CA ALA A 41 0.54 -1.90 5.79
C ALA A 41 0.69 -2.33 4.33
N ILE A 42 -0.43 -2.39 3.61
CA ILE A 42 -0.50 -2.84 2.22
C ILE A 42 -0.88 -1.63 1.34
N TYR A 43 -0.06 -1.35 0.35
CA TYR A 43 -0.25 -0.25 -0.59
C TYR A 43 -0.44 -0.79 -2.01
N PRO A 44 -1.69 -1.03 -2.42
CA PRO A 44 -1.99 -1.38 -3.80
C PRO A 44 -1.77 -0.18 -4.72
N THR A 45 -1.59 -0.46 -6.01
CA THR A 45 -1.52 0.55 -7.06
C THR A 45 -2.80 0.53 -7.92
N THR A 46 -2.95 1.52 -8.80
CA THR A 46 -4.02 1.50 -9.80
C THR A 46 -3.60 0.65 -10.99
N ASP A 47 -4.51 -0.17 -11.51
CA ASP A 47 -4.25 -1.02 -12.67
C ASP A 47 -3.84 -0.19 -13.90
N ASP A 48 -4.37 1.02 -14.01
CA ASP A 48 -4.11 1.91 -15.13
C ASP A 48 -2.65 2.36 -15.22
N GLU A 49 -1.94 2.45 -14.09
CA GLU A 49 -0.55 2.89 -14.07
C GLU A 49 0.40 1.89 -14.76
N TYR A 50 -0.04 0.65 -15.00
CA TYR A 50 0.78 -0.39 -15.64
C TYR A 50 0.23 -0.84 -17.00
N LYS A 51 -1.07 -0.96 -17.14
CA LYS A 51 -1.70 -1.44 -18.38
C LYS A 51 -1.50 -0.51 -19.58
N PHE A 52 -1.18 0.75 -19.35
CA PHE A 52 -1.00 1.76 -20.42
C PHE A 52 0.47 2.16 -20.67
N ILE A 53 1.44 1.60 -19.96
CA ILE A 53 2.85 1.97 -20.14
C ILE A 53 3.48 1.24 -21.34
N GLY A 54 2.96 0.07 -21.69
CA GLY A 54 3.45 -0.74 -22.80
C GLY A 54 3.52 -2.23 -22.44
N SER A 55 3.50 -3.08 -23.46
CA SER A 55 3.51 -4.54 -23.28
C SER A 55 4.78 -5.07 -22.57
N GLU A 56 5.84 -4.30 -22.54
CA GLU A 56 7.05 -4.64 -21.77
C GLU A 56 6.84 -4.65 -20.26
N TRP A 57 5.70 -4.13 -19.80
CA TRP A 57 5.31 -4.11 -18.39
C TRP A 57 4.22 -5.15 -18.06
N ASP A 58 3.75 -5.89 -19.07
CA ASP A 58 2.78 -6.97 -18.87
C ASP A 58 3.40 -8.07 -17.97
N GLY A 59 2.66 -8.45 -16.91
CA GLY A 59 3.12 -9.45 -15.95
C GLY A 59 4.03 -8.93 -14.83
N TYR A 60 4.33 -7.64 -14.79
CA TYR A 60 5.13 -7.04 -13.69
C TYR A 60 4.34 -6.85 -12.39
N VAL A 61 3.02 -6.72 -12.49
CA VAL A 61 2.12 -6.64 -11.34
C VAL A 61 1.16 -7.83 -11.42
N PRO A 62 0.76 -8.44 -10.29
CA PRO A 62 -0.25 -9.50 -10.29
C PRO A 62 -1.49 -9.05 -11.08
N GLU A 63 -2.08 -9.97 -11.83
CA GLU A 63 -3.31 -9.70 -12.58
C GLU A 63 -4.43 -9.20 -11.67
N ASP A 64 -4.42 -9.66 -10.42
CA ASP A 64 -5.41 -9.30 -9.41
C ASP A 64 -4.79 -9.08 -8.02
N GLN A 65 -4.57 -7.81 -7.69
CA GLN A 65 -4.01 -7.43 -6.38
C GLN A 65 -4.94 -7.79 -5.21
N VAL A 66 -6.26 -7.82 -5.44
CA VAL A 66 -7.23 -8.18 -4.41
C VAL A 66 -7.12 -9.67 -4.06
N ASP A 67 -6.86 -10.52 -5.05
CA ASP A 67 -6.72 -11.96 -4.82
C ASP A 67 -5.42 -12.27 -4.06
N GLU A 68 -4.32 -11.58 -4.36
CA GLU A 68 -3.08 -11.67 -3.56
C GLU A 68 -3.32 -11.27 -2.09
N ILE A 69 -4.09 -10.20 -1.87
CA ILE A 69 -4.43 -9.77 -0.51
C ILE A 69 -5.32 -10.80 0.20
N LYS A 70 -6.24 -11.48 -0.49
CA LYS A 70 -7.08 -12.55 0.07
C LYS A 70 -6.23 -13.77 0.50
N GLU A 71 -5.26 -14.15 -0.33
CA GLU A 71 -4.35 -15.24 0.00
C GLU A 71 -3.54 -14.92 1.25
N LEU A 72 -2.98 -13.71 1.31
CA LEU A 72 -2.25 -13.24 2.49
C LEU A 72 -3.14 -13.18 3.73
N ALA A 73 -4.36 -12.65 3.61
CA ALA A 73 -5.33 -12.56 4.70
C ALA A 73 -5.69 -13.96 5.25
N THR A 74 -5.85 -14.91 4.34
CA THR A 74 -6.14 -16.32 4.70
C THR A 74 -4.94 -16.95 5.40
N ALA A 75 -3.74 -16.78 4.87
CA ALA A 75 -2.52 -17.36 5.44
C ALA A 75 -2.18 -16.81 6.84
N LEU A 76 -2.57 -15.55 7.11
CA LEU A 76 -2.32 -14.87 8.37
C LEU A 76 -3.53 -14.80 9.31
N LYS A 77 -4.65 -15.45 8.97
CA LYS A 77 -5.91 -15.36 9.72
C LYS A 77 -5.77 -15.69 11.20
N ASP A 78 -5.04 -16.76 11.50
CA ASP A 78 -4.85 -17.27 12.87
C ASP A 78 -3.49 -16.85 13.46
N LYS A 79 -2.87 -15.83 12.88
CA LYS A 79 -1.61 -15.25 13.34
C LYS A 79 -1.85 -13.86 13.93
N ASP A 80 -0.88 -13.39 14.68
CA ASP A 80 -0.94 -12.10 15.38
C ASP A 80 -0.63 -10.91 14.45
N PHE A 81 -1.37 -10.83 13.31
CA PHE A 81 -1.22 -9.78 12.32
C PHE A 81 -2.55 -9.07 12.06
N LEU A 82 -2.44 -7.76 11.87
CA LEU A 82 -3.49 -6.90 11.29
C LEU A 82 -3.01 -6.38 9.94
N LEU A 83 -3.73 -6.69 8.89
CA LEU A 83 -3.50 -6.22 7.53
C LEU A 83 -4.27 -4.91 7.33
N VAL A 84 -3.59 -3.84 6.98
CA VAL A 84 -4.21 -2.54 6.72
C VAL A 84 -3.96 -2.18 5.26
N VAL A 85 -4.99 -2.33 4.45
CA VAL A 85 -4.96 -1.99 3.02
C VAL A 85 -5.26 -0.50 2.87
N LYS A 86 -4.27 0.27 2.48
CA LYS A 86 -4.42 1.71 2.19
C LYS A 86 -4.54 1.91 0.69
N MET A 87 -5.76 2.04 0.20
CA MET A 87 -6.03 2.23 -1.23
C MET A 87 -5.39 3.52 -1.76
N HIS A 88 -4.92 3.48 -3.00
CA HIS A 88 -4.35 4.66 -3.66
C HIS A 88 -5.45 5.70 -3.94
N PRO A 89 -5.23 7.01 -3.73
CA PRO A 89 -6.24 8.04 -3.99
C PRO A 89 -6.81 8.02 -5.41
N ASN A 90 -6.01 7.68 -6.42
CA ASN A 90 -6.49 7.54 -7.80
C ASN A 90 -7.55 6.45 -7.99
N GLN A 91 -7.60 5.46 -7.09
CA GLN A 91 -8.64 4.42 -7.12
C GLN A 91 -10.04 4.96 -6.78
N ALA A 92 -10.17 6.21 -6.34
CA ALA A 92 -11.48 6.87 -6.20
C ALA A 92 -12.24 6.99 -7.53
N ASN A 93 -11.53 6.97 -8.65
CA ASN A 93 -12.08 7.09 -9.99
C ASN A 93 -12.15 5.75 -10.74
N THR A 94 -11.85 4.63 -10.08
CA THR A 94 -11.98 3.30 -10.67
C THR A 94 -13.45 2.87 -10.72
N ALA A 95 -13.73 1.84 -11.52
CA ALA A 95 -15.07 1.27 -11.58
C ALA A 95 -15.54 0.80 -10.18
N GLU A 96 -16.82 1.01 -9.90
CA GLU A 96 -17.42 0.72 -8.58
C GLU A 96 -17.18 -0.72 -8.13
N ASN A 97 -17.26 -1.68 -9.04
CA ASN A 97 -17.00 -3.08 -8.76
C ASN A 97 -15.56 -3.36 -8.27
N VAL A 98 -14.58 -2.56 -8.69
CA VAL A 98 -13.19 -2.69 -8.20
C VAL A 98 -13.10 -2.20 -6.76
N LEU A 99 -13.69 -1.04 -6.47
CA LEU A 99 -13.75 -0.50 -5.12
C LEU A 99 -14.46 -1.46 -4.14
N GLU A 100 -15.60 -2.01 -4.56
CA GLU A 100 -16.37 -2.97 -3.76
C GLU A 100 -15.55 -4.21 -3.40
N ARG A 101 -14.76 -4.74 -4.33
CA ARG A 101 -13.90 -5.90 -4.08
C ARG A 101 -12.88 -5.66 -2.95
N TYR A 102 -12.29 -4.45 -2.87
CA TYR A 102 -11.43 -4.07 -1.75
C TYR A 102 -12.21 -3.97 -0.44
N LEU A 103 -13.36 -3.29 -0.45
CA LEU A 103 -14.19 -3.12 0.75
C LEU A 103 -14.74 -4.45 1.27
N ASP A 104 -14.98 -5.42 0.41
CA ASP A 104 -15.40 -6.77 0.78
C ASP A 104 -14.32 -7.57 1.54
N LEU A 105 -13.05 -7.21 1.40
CA LEU A 105 -11.98 -7.83 2.20
C LEU A 105 -12.22 -7.63 3.70
N GLU A 106 -12.55 -6.41 4.12
CA GLU A 106 -12.80 -6.09 5.53
C GLU A 106 -14.04 -6.83 6.07
N LYS A 107 -15.06 -7.07 5.22
CA LYS A 107 -16.25 -7.85 5.61
C LYS A 107 -15.96 -9.34 5.77
N LYS A 108 -15.03 -9.89 4.97
CA LYS A 108 -14.75 -11.33 4.90
C LYS A 108 -13.64 -11.78 5.83
N TYR A 109 -12.67 -10.91 6.12
CA TYR A 109 -11.46 -11.24 6.87
C TYR A 109 -11.32 -10.39 8.12
N ILE A 110 -11.46 -10.99 9.29
CA ILE A 110 -11.40 -10.30 10.60
C ILE A 110 -10.05 -9.64 10.88
N ASN A 111 -9.00 -10.07 10.19
CA ASN A 111 -7.65 -9.54 10.30
C ASN A 111 -7.32 -8.51 9.22
N VAL A 112 -8.32 -8.00 8.48
CA VAL A 112 -8.15 -6.99 7.43
C VAL A 112 -8.93 -5.73 7.79
N VAL A 113 -8.33 -4.58 7.52
CA VAL A 113 -8.95 -3.25 7.56
C VAL A 113 -8.66 -2.56 6.23
N VAL A 114 -9.65 -1.92 5.64
CA VAL A 114 -9.51 -1.22 4.36
C VAL A 114 -9.74 0.27 4.54
N GLU A 115 -8.72 1.04 4.26
CA GLU A 115 -8.80 2.50 4.18
C GLU A 115 -9.08 2.92 2.74
N SER A 116 -10.26 3.44 2.52
CA SER A 116 -10.75 3.85 1.18
C SER A 116 -9.84 4.91 0.54
N PRO A 117 -9.93 5.12 -0.79
CA PRO A 117 -9.10 6.11 -1.50
C PRO A 117 -9.24 7.54 -0.95
N LEU A 118 -10.43 7.89 -0.46
CA LEU A 118 -10.74 9.22 0.09
C LEU A 118 -10.55 9.31 1.62
N SER A 119 -10.00 8.26 2.24
CA SER A 119 -9.74 8.26 3.67
C SER A 119 -8.77 9.37 4.09
N LYS A 120 -9.11 10.06 5.17
CA LYS A 120 -8.27 11.11 5.78
C LYS A 120 -7.11 10.55 6.62
N LYS A 121 -6.97 9.22 6.71
CA LYS A 121 -5.87 8.59 7.45
C LYS A 121 -4.55 8.85 6.78
N ASP A 122 -3.56 9.17 7.60
CA ASP A 122 -2.21 9.54 7.16
C ASP A 122 -1.44 8.31 6.64
N THR A 123 -1.11 8.34 5.36
CA THR A 123 -0.34 7.29 4.67
C THR A 123 1.05 7.09 5.31
N TYR A 124 1.73 8.18 5.63
CA TYR A 124 3.07 8.12 6.21
C TYR A 124 3.05 7.71 7.68
N ALA A 125 2.07 8.17 8.45
CA ALA A 125 1.90 7.73 9.83
C ALA A 125 1.62 6.21 9.89
N LEU A 126 0.79 5.68 8.99
CA LEU A 126 0.55 4.25 8.85
C LEU A 126 1.84 3.50 8.47
N MET A 127 2.57 3.98 7.47
CA MET A 127 3.85 3.40 7.05
C MET A 127 4.85 3.35 8.21
N HIS A 128 4.96 4.43 8.98
CA HIS A 128 5.86 4.48 10.15
C HIS A 128 5.41 3.59 11.29
N LYS A 129 4.10 3.41 11.50
CA LYS A 129 3.55 2.52 12.53
C LYS A 129 3.70 1.05 12.16
N ALA A 130 3.67 0.70 10.88
CA ALA A 130 3.72 -0.66 10.39
C ALA A 130 5.02 -1.39 10.78
N ASP A 131 4.92 -2.68 11.09
CA ASP A 131 6.05 -3.61 11.23
C ASP A 131 6.56 -4.05 9.86
N PHE A 132 5.64 -4.26 8.92
CA PHE A 132 5.91 -4.65 7.54
C PHE A 132 5.14 -3.76 6.58
N VAL A 133 5.74 -3.49 5.43
CA VAL A 133 5.10 -2.79 4.32
C VAL A 133 5.05 -3.72 3.12
N ILE A 134 3.86 -3.95 2.58
CA ILE A 134 3.67 -4.65 1.30
C ILE A 134 3.33 -3.62 0.24
N ASN A 135 4.00 -3.72 -0.87
CA ASN A 135 3.93 -2.76 -1.95
C ASN A 135 3.67 -3.45 -3.29
N PHE A 136 2.64 -3.00 -3.99
CA PHE A 136 2.33 -3.40 -5.36
C PHE A 136 2.79 -2.29 -6.30
N ALA A 137 4.09 -2.28 -6.60
CA ALA A 137 4.71 -1.37 -7.55
C ALA A 137 4.57 0.16 -7.27
N SER A 138 4.03 0.56 -6.12
CA SER A 138 3.90 1.96 -5.73
C SER A 138 5.22 2.56 -5.24
N THR A 139 5.45 3.86 -5.47
CA THR A 139 6.63 4.58 -5.00
C THR A 139 6.77 4.64 -3.48
N ILE A 140 5.69 4.40 -2.74
CA ILE A 140 5.72 4.28 -1.28
C ILE A 140 6.70 3.19 -0.81
N GLY A 141 6.95 2.16 -1.63
CA GLY A 141 7.93 1.13 -1.33
C GLY A 141 9.34 1.68 -1.15
N VAL A 142 9.79 2.59 -2.02
CA VAL A 142 11.10 3.27 -1.87
C VAL A 142 11.12 4.14 -0.62
N GLU A 143 10.03 4.85 -0.35
CA GLU A 143 9.92 5.74 0.80
C GLU A 143 9.95 4.95 2.10
N ALA A 144 9.30 3.78 2.13
CA ALA A 144 9.32 2.84 3.26
C ALA A 144 10.73 2.26 3.50
N CYS A 145 11.44 1.87 2.43
CA CYS A 145 12.84 1.45 2.52
C CYS A 145 13.73 2.57 3.10
N TYR A 146 13.53 3.81 2.63
CA TYR A 146 14.24 4.97 3.15
C TYR A 146 13.94 5.19 4.64
N ALA A 147 12.71 4.95 5.08
CA ALA A 147 12.28 4.98 6.48
C ALA A 147 12.73 3.75 7.28
N ARG A 148 13.57 2.87 6.70
CA ARG A 148 14.10 1.64 7.33
C ARG A 148 13.01 0.64 7.73
N LYS A 149 11.93 0.57 6.98
CA LYS A 149 10.90 -0.45 7.13
C LYS A 149 11.29 -1.73 6.39
N ILE A 150 10.80 -2.86 6.86
CA ILE A 150 10.85 -4.11 6.12
C ILE A 150 9.81 -4.03 5.01
N VAL A 151 10.27 -4.02 3.77
CA VAL A 151 9.41 -3.89 2.60
C VAL A 151 9.40 -5.19 1.81
N ILE A 152 8.19 -5.68 1.54
CA ILE A 152 7.93 -6.82 0.66
C ILE A 152 7.29 -6.27 -0.61
N GLN A 153 7.95 -6.47 -1.73
CA GLN A 153 7.48 -6.03 -3.02
C GLN A 153 6.84 -7.19 -3.78
N ILE A 154 5.59 -7.01 -4.18
CA ILE A 154 4.87 -7.95 -5.03
C ILE A 154 4.84 -7.36 -6.45
N GLY A 155 5.34 -8.14 -7.40
CA GLY A 155 5.55 -7.68 -8.77
C GLY A 155 6.83 -6.87 -8.96
N ASP A 156 7.04 -6.39 -10.19
CA ASP A 156 8.20 -5.59 -10.56
C ASP A 156 7.90 -4.10 -10.53
N THR A 157 8.92 -3.27 -10.35
CA THR A 157 8.81 -1.82 -10.28
C THR A 157 10.02 -1.18 -10.95
N THR A 158 9.94 0.11 -11.22
CA THR A 158 11.05 0.91 -11.74
C THR A 158 12.28 0.89 -10.84
N PHE A 159 12.12 0.54 -9.55
CA PHE A 159 13.20 0.46 -8.56
C PHE A 159 13.58 -0.96 -8.14
N SER A 160 13.00 -2.00 -8.75
CA SER A 160 13.34 -3.41 -8.43
C SER A 160 14.82 -3.72 -8.55
N LYS A 161 15.53 -3.09 -9.51
CA LYS A 161 16.97 -3.25 -9.70
C LYS A 161 17.83 -2.67 -8.56
N MET A 162 17.24 -1.87 -7.67
CA MET A 162 17.97 -1.31 -6.50
C MET A 162 18.18 -2.33 -5.37
N ASN A 163 17.49 -3.47 -5.41
CA ASN A 163 17.56 -4.54 -4.39
C ASN A 163 17.37 -4.04 -2.95
N ILE A 164 16.48 -3.09 -2.75
CA ILE A 164 16.20 -2.46 -1.43
C ILE A 164 15.02 -3.08 -0.70
N ALA A 165 14.25 -3.94 -1.35
CA ALA A 165 13.07 -4.61 -0.81
C ALA A 165 13.16 -6.13 -1.02
N TYR A 166 12.43 -6.90 -0.21
CA TYR A 166 12.24 -8.33 -0.44
C TYR A 166 11.25 -8.51 -1.58
N LYS A 167 11.70 -9.06 -2.70
CA LYS A 167 10.86 -9.30 -3.86
C LYS A 167 10.22 -10.68 -3.78
N VAL A 168 8.88 -10.73 -3.91
CA VAL A 168 8.14 -11.98 -4.13
C VAL A 168 8.06 -12.18 -5.64
N ILE A 169 8.56 -13.31 -6.10
CA ILE A 169 8.41 -13.77 -7.48
C ILE A 169 7.22 -14.73 -7.45
N SER A 170 6.14 -14.38 -8.14
CA SER A 170 5.04 -15.32 -8.37
C SER A 170 5.60 -16.51 -9.15
N GLY A 171 5.40 -17.72 -8.61
CA GLY A 171 5.79 -18.96 -9.28
C GLY A 171 4.87 -19.30 -10.46
#